data_ff236a11ddf0ca866208394880cec6c0
#
_entry.id   ff236a11ddf0ca866208394880cec6c0
#
_cell.length_a   1.000
_cell.length_b   1.000
_cell.length_c   1.000
_cell.angle_alpha   90.00
_cell.angle_beta   90.00
_cell.angle_gamma   90.00
#
_symmetry.space_group_name_H-M   'P 1'
#
loop_
_entity.id
_entity.type
_entity.pdbx_description
1 polymer ?
#
loop_
_entity_poly.entity_id
_entity_poly.type
_entity_poly.pdbx_seq_one_letter_code
_entity_poly.pdbx_strand_id
1 'polypeptide(L)'
;MGTLLECKDLTKSFSGKTAIDHIDLSIESGHIIGLLGPNGSGKTTLIKMINGLLTPTSGTLYYKENPIGVESKRHISYLPDHSYLNMNQRVKEIIAFFQDFYEDFDSERAYDMLQKLNINPNDSLKSMSKGTKEKVQLILVMSRKAELYICLLYTSD
;
A
#
# COMPACT_ATOMS: atom_id res chain seq x y z
N MET A 1 -22.44 -3.88 -1.19
CA MET A 1 -21.08 -3.67 -1.72
C MET A 1 -21.09 -2.35 -2.46
N GLY A 2 -20.27 -1.46 -2.07
CA GLY A 2 -20.25 -0.13 -2.65
C GLY A 2 -18.89 0.25 -3.18
N THR A 3 -18.85 1.43 -3.76
CA THR A 3 -17.61 2.03 -4.23
C THR A 3 -16.76 2.45 -3.05
N LEU A 4 -15.52 1.95 -2.99
CA LEU A 4 -14.55 2.35 -1.98
C LEU A 4 -13.84 3.63 -2.36
N LEU A 5 -13.34 3.69 -3.58
CA LEU A 5 -12.53 4.81 -4.06
C LEU A 5 -13.07 5.30 -5.39
N GLU A 6 -13.16 6.61 -5.55
CA GLU A 6 -13.62 7.22 -6.78
C GLU A 6 -12.77 8.42 -7.15
N CYS A 7 -12.21 8.39 -8.35
CA CYS A 7 -11.49 9.49 -8.96
C CYS A 7 -12.32 10.02 -10.12
N LYS A 8 -12.55 11.33 -10.15
CA LYS A 8 -13.22 11.99 -11.26
C LYS A 8 -12.36 13.13 -11.76
N ASP A 9 -12.02 13.06 -13.04
CA ASP A 9 -11.25 14.09 -13.74
C ASP A 9 -9.96 14.43 -12.97
N LEU A 10 -9.33 13.41 -12.39
CA LEU A 10 -8.19 13.57 -11.49
C LEU A 10 -6.94 13.93 -12.27
N THR A 11 -6.31 15.00 -11.87
CA THR A 11 -5.09 15.50 -12.51
C THR A 11 -4.05 15.86 -11.46
N LYS A 12 -2.80 15.50 -11.73
CA LYS A 12 -1.66 15.90 -10.91
C LYS A 12 -0.51 16.34 -11.80
N SER A 13 -0.11 17.59 -11.63
CA SER A 13 1.01 18.17 -12.36
C SER A 13 2.08 18.69 -11.40
N PHE A 14 3.34 18.56 -11.81
CA PHE A 14 4.52 19.05 -11.09
C PHE A 14 5.33 19.93 -12.05
N SER A 15 5.50 21.20 -11.73
CA SER A 15 6.40 22.11 -12.48
C SER A 15 6.27 21.96 -13.99
N GLY A 16 5.04 21.96 -14.50
CA GLY A 16 4.77 21.87 -15.94
C GLY A 16 4.73 20.47 -16.52
N LYS A 17 5.00 19.45 -15.71
CA LYS A 17 4.89 18.06 -16.15
C LYS A 17 3.66 17.42 -15.53
N THR A 18 2.80 16.83 -16.35
CA THR A 18 1.58 16.16 -15.88
C THR A 18 1.87 14.69 -15.67
N ALA A 19 1.73 14.24 -14.41
CA ALA A 19 1.92 12.85 -14.04
C ALA A 19 0.63 12.05 -14.17
N ILE A 20 -0.50 12.65 -13.81
CA ILE A 20 -1.85 12.07 -13.92
C ILE A 20 -2.69 13.08 -14.68
N ASP A 21 -3.35 12.63 -15.74
CA ASP A 21 -4.05 13.51 -16.67
C ASP A 21 -5.52 13.11 -16.84
N HIS A 22 -6.40 13.83 -16.16
CA HIS A 22 -7.87 13.69 -16.28
C HIS A 22 -8.34 12.24 -16.18
N ILE A 23 -7.98 11.55 -15.09
CA ILE A 23 -8.31 10.13 -14.93
C ILE A 23 -9.62 9.95 -14.17
N ASP A 24 -10.47 9.08 -14.70
CA ASP A 24 -11.65 8.57 -14.01
C ASP A 24 -11.37 7.12 -13.60
N LEU A 25 -11.56 6.81 -12.33
CA LEU A 25 -11.32 5.48 -11.80
C LEU A 25 -12.29 5.21 -10.65
N SER A 26 -12.85 4.03 -10.63
CA SER A 26 -13.72 3.59 -9.54
C SER A 26 -13.24 2.22 -9.06
N ILE A 27 -13.06 2.09 -7.76
CA ILE A 27 -12.67 0.83 -7.12
C ILE A 27 -13.78 0.40 -6.18
N GLU A 28 -14.34 -0.78 -6.44
CA GLU A 28 -15.42 -1.35 -5.63
C GLU A 28 -14.85 -2.40 -4.68
N SER A 29 -15.56 -2.63 -3.57
CA SER A 29 -15.18 -3.66 -2.62
C SER A 29 -15.28 -5.06 -3.24
N GLY A 30 -14.46 -5.98 -2.73
CA GLY A 30 -14.49 -7.37 -3.18
C GLY A 30 -13.70 -7.66 -4.45
N HIS A 31 -12.88 -6.73 -4.91
CA HIS A 31 -12.10 -6.89 -6.14
C HIS A 31 -10.61 -6.79 -5.89
N ILE A 32 -9.84 -7.53 -6.67
CA ILE A 32 -8.39 -7.39 -6.77
C ILE A 32 -8.10 -6.68 -8.07
N ILE A 33 -7.43 -5.55 -8.00
CA ILE A 33 -7.19 -4.69 -9.15
C ILE A 33 -5.69 -4.57 -9.38
N GLY A 34 -5.27 -4.84 -10.60
CA GLY A 34 -3.89 -4.63 -11.02
C GLY A 34 -3.72 -3.27 -11.68
N LEU A 35 -2.77 -2.49 -11.20
CA LEU A 35 -2.41 -1.21 -11.82
C LEU A 35 -1.05 -1.41 -12.49
N LEU A 36 -1.07 -1.46 -13.80
CA LEU A 36 0.10 -1.81 -14.60
C LEU A 36 0.58 -0.62 -15.42
N GLY A 37 1.85 -0.57 -15.64
CA GLY A 37 2.46 0.46 -16.47
C GLY A 37 3.95 0.58 -16.20
N PRO A 38 4.70 1.19 -17.12
CA PRO A 38 6.13 1.40 -16.92
C PRO A 38 6.41 2.39 -15.80
N ASN A 39 7.65 2.41 -15.33
CA ASN A 39 8.09 3.42 -14.37
C ASN A 39 7.90 4.81 -14.98
N GLY A 40 7.40 5.75 -14.18
CA GLY A 40 7.12 7.10 -14.64
C GLY A 40 5.75 7.28 -15.27
N SER A 41 4.89 6.24 -15.28
CA SER A 41 3.53 6.33 -15.82
C SER A 41 2.50 6.94 -14.87
N GLY A 42 2.92 7.31 -13.65
CA GLY A 42 2.03 7.95 -12.68
C GLY A 42 1.48 7.02 -11.60
N LYS A 43 1.81 5.73 -11.61
CA LYS A 43 1.29 4.77 -10.62
C LYS A 43 1.58 5.20 -9.18
N THR A 44 2.82 5.54 -8.90
CA THR A 44 3.25 5.98 -7.56
C THR A 44 2.56 7.28 -7.17
N THR A 45 2.40 8.20 -8.11
CA THR A 45 1.72 9.46 -7.89
C THR A 45 0.26 9.24 -7.48
N LEU A 46 -0.44 8.36 -8.20
CA LEU A 46 -1.82 8.00 -7.87
C LEU A 46 -1.92 7.40 -6.48
N ILE A 47 -1.05 6.45 -6.17
CA ILE A 47 -1.03 5.78 -4.86
C ILE A 47 -0.75 6.79 -3.74
N LYS A 48 0.16 7.73 -3.94
CA LYS A 48 0.43 8.77 -2.96
C LYS A 48 -0.77 9.69 -2.74
N MET A 49 -1.52 10.00 -3.79
CA MET A 49 -2.75 10.79 -3.64
C MET A 49 -3.82 10.01 -2.86
N ILE A 50 -3.97 8.72 -3.14
CA ILE A 50 -4.92 7.87 -2.41
C ILE A 50 -4.57 7.83 -0.92
N ASN A 51 -3.30 7.84 -0.58
CA ASN A 51 -2.84 7.83 0.80
C ASN A 51 -2.74 9.23 1.43
N GLY A 52 -3.14 10.26 0.72
CA GLY A 52 -3.13 11.62 1.25
C GLY A 52 -1.74 12.23 1.38
N LEU A 53 -0.74 11.66 0.72
CA LEU A 53 0.64 12.16 0.71
C LEU A 53 0.84 13.25 -0.35
N LEU A 54 -0.03 13.32 -1.33
CA LEU A 54 -0.06 14.34 -2.36
C LEU A 54 -1.49 14.84 -2.53
N THR A 55 -1.64 16.12 -2.84
CA THR A 55 -2.93 16.72 -3.13
C THR A 55 -3.11 16.80 -4.64
N PRO A 56 -4.29 16.46 -5.18
CA PRO A 56 -4.55 16.63 -6.61
C PRO A 56 -4.40 18.09 -7.05
N THR A 57 -3.96 18.28 -8.28
CA THR A 57 -3.94 19.60 -8.91
C THR A 57 -5.36 20.04 -9.25
N SER A 58 -6.16 19.10 -9.77
CA SER A 58 -7.59 19.32 -10.06
C SER A 58 -8.32 17.97 -10.06
N GLY A 59 -9.63 18.03 -10.16
CA GLY A 59 -10.47 16.85 -10.06
C GLY A 59 -10.76 16.45 -8.63
N THR A 60 -11.41 15.31 -8.46
CA THR A 60 -11.83 14.84 -7.14
C THR A 60 -11.36 13.41 -6.88
N LEU A 61 -11.08 13.15 -5.60
CA LEU A 61 -10.68 11.83 -5.12
C LEU A 61 -11.38 11.59 -3.80
N TYR A 62 -12.29 10.63 -3.79
CA TYR A 62 -13.09 10.32 -2.62
C TYR A 62 -12.92 8.87 -2.19
N TYR A 63 -12.92 8.68 -0.88
CA TYR A 63 -13.03 7.39 -0.24
C TYR A 63 -14.41 7.30 0.44
N LYS A 64 -15.26 6.38 -0.01
CA LYS A 64 -16.65 6.23 0.48
C LYS A 64 -17.37 7.58 0.56
N GLU A 65 -17.36 8.32 -0.53
CA GLU A 65 -18.02 9.62 -0.66
C GLU A 65 -17.43 10.76 0.18
N ASN A 66 -16.30 10.51 0.86
CA ASN A 66 -15.61 11.51 1.66
C ASN A 66 -14.24 11.82 1.07
N PRO A 67 -13.76 13.05 1.19
CA PRO A 67 -12.40 13.38 0.75
C PRO A 67 -11.35 12.53 1.48
N ILE A 68 -10.22 12.34 0.83
CA ILE A 68 -9.07 11.67 1.44
C ILE A 68 -8.61 12.48 2.66
N GLY A 69 -8.41 11.81 3.78
CA GLY A 69 -7.99 12.45 5.02
C GLY A 69 -7.72 11.45 6.12
N VAL A 70 -7.79 11.90 7.36
CA VAL A 70 -7.49 11.07 8.53
C VAL A 70 -8.39 9.84 8.57
N GLU A 71 -9.68 10.00 8.28
CA GLU A 71 -10.63 8.90 8.35
C GLU A 71 -10.34 7.84 7.28
N SER A 72 -10.08 8.26 6.04
CA SER A 72 -9.77 7.30 4.98
C SER A 72 -8.47 6.54 5.27
N LYS A 73 -7.48 7.21 5.85
CA LYS A 73 -6.19 6.57 6.17
C LYS A 73 -6.33 5.42 7.16
N ARG A 74 -7.32 5.46 8.03
CA ARG A 74 -7.58 4.37 8.98
C ARG A 74 -8.02 3.08 8.29
N HIS A 75 -8.62 3.20 7.12
CA HIS A 75 -9.19 2.07 6.39
C HIS A 75 -8.34 1.64 5.20
N ILE A 76 -7.19 2.29 4.98
CA ILE A 76 -6.28 1.98 3.89
C ILE A 76 -4.98 1.44 4.49
N SER A 77 -4.62 0.22 4.09
CA SER A 77 -3.35 -0.38 4.48
C SER A 77 -2.36 -0.25 3.33
N TYR A 78 -1.26 0.44 3.57
CA TYR A 78 -0.25 0.71 2.55
C TYR A 78 1.14 0.74 3.18
N LEU A 79 2.08 0.12 2.51
CA LEU A 79 3.50 0.23 2.81
C LEU A 79 4.20 0.60 1.51
N PRO A 80 4.90 1.74 1.44
CA PRO A 80 5.46 2.23 0.18
C PRO A 80 6.42 1.25 -0.49
N ASP A 81 7.39 0.75 0.26
CA ASP A 81 8.27 -0.33 -0.16
C ASP A 81 9.08 -0.81 1.05
N HIS A 82 9.90 -1.84 0.83
CA HIS A 82 10.69 -2.39 1.92
C HIS A 82 11.79 -1.44 2.43
N SER A 83 12.10 -0.35 1.72
CA SER A 83 13.10 0.61 2.18
C SER A 83 12.67 1.35 3.47
N TYR A 84 11.39 1.32 3.78
CA TYR A 84 10.87 1.85 5.04
C TYR A 84 11.06 0.88 6.21
N LEU A 85 11.51 -0.33 5.92
CA LEU A 85 11.76 -1.34 6.93
C LEU A 85 13.25 -1.38 7.27
N ASN A 86 13.57 -1.63 8.55
CA ASN A 86 14.95 -1.78 8.97
C ASN A 86 15.46 -3.16 8.55
N MET A 87 16.40 -3.20 7.62
CA MET A 87 16.94 -4.45 7.07
C MET A 87 17.69 -5.30 8.09
N ASN A 88 18.18 -4.69 9.16
CA ASN A 88 18.90 -5.42 10.20
C ASN A 88 17.98 -6.07 11.22
N GLN A 89 16.71 -5.69 11.22
CA GLN A 89 15.74 -6.29 12.13
C GLN A 89 15.28 -7.65 11.63
N ARG A 90 14.98 -8.51 12.58
CA ARG A 90 14.31 -9.78 12.31
C ARG A 90 12.84 -9.53 12.05
N VAL A 91 12.21 -10.41 11.30
CA VAL A 91 10.78 -10.26 10.96
C VAL A 91 9.93 -10.15 12.23
N LYS A 92 10.22 -10.96 13.25
CA LYS A 92 9.48 -10.89 14.52
C LYS A 92 9.56 -9.52 15.20
N GLU A 93 10.69 -8.84 15.07
CA GLU A 93 10.86 -7.49 15.63
C GLU A 93 10.04 -6.46 14.86
N ILE A 94 9.98 -6.61 13.54
CA ILE A 94 9.17 -5.74 12.69
C ILE A 94 7.68 -5.94 12.99
N ILE A 95 7.26 -7.19 13.16
CA ILE A 95 5.86 -7.50 13.53
C ILE A 95 5.51 -6.87 14.87
N ALA A 96 6.40 -6.98 15.86
CA ALA A 96 6.18 -6.36 17.17
C ALA A 96 6.02 -4.85 17.07
N PHE A 97 6.84 -4.19 16.23
CA PHE A 97 6.73 -2.76 15.97
C PHE A 97 5.39 -2.40 15.34
N PHE A 98 4.95 -3.17 14.34
CA PHE A 98 3.67 -2.93 13.66
C PHE A 98 2.50 -3.14 14.61
N GLN A 99 2.58 -4.14 15.49
CA GLN A 99 1.55 -4.40 16.48
C GLN A 99 1.41 -3.24 17.47
N ASP A 100 2.52 -2.62 17.87
CA ASP A 100 2.50 -1.46 18.75
C ASP A 100 2.01 -0.20 18.05
N PHE A 101 2.34 -0.04 16.77
CA PHE A 101 2.02 1.17 16.02
C PHE A 101 0.58 1.19 15.50
N TYR A 102 0.08 0.05 15.02
CA TYR A 102 -1.26 -0.05 14.43
C TYR A 102 -2.19 -0.84 15.35
N GLU A 103 -3.26 -0.20 15.82
CA GLU A 103 -4.25 -0.87 16.66
C GLU A 103 -4.92 -2.05 15.98
N ASP A 104 -5.06 -1.98 14.66
CA ASP A 104 -5.74 -2.99 13.86
C ASP A 104 -4.81 -4.08 13.32
N PHE A 105 -3.55 -4.11 13.75
CA PHE A 105 -2.60 -5.12 13.27
C PHE A 105 -2.88 -6.47 13.93
N ASP A 106 -3.01 -7.49 13.10
CA ASP A 106 -3.28 -8.87 13.55
C ASP A 106 -1.99 -9.69 13.46
N SER A 107 -1.28 -9.79 14.58
CA SER A 107 0.00 -10.51 14.64
C SER A 107 -0.17 -12.02 14.42
N GLU A 108 -1.28 -12.60 14.86
CA GLU A 108 -1.54 -14.03 14.64
C GLU A 108 -1.65 -14.33 13.15
N ARG A 109 -2.34 -13.46 12.41
CA ARG A 109 -2.46 -13.58 10.97
C ARG A 109 -1.10 -13.45 10.30
N ALA A 110 -0.26 -12.53 10.77
CA ALA A 110 1.08 -12.34 10.23
C ALA A 110 1.92 -13.61 10.40
N TYR A 111 1.93 -14.19 11.60
CA TYR A 111 2.69 -15.41 11.86
C TYR A 111 2.15 -16.61 11.09
N ASP A 112 0.83 -16.71 10.93
CA ASP A 112 0.21 -17.75 10.12
C ASP A 112 0.66 -17.67 8.67
N MET A 113 0.69 -16.47 8.10
CA MET A 113 1.15 -16.27 6.74
C MET A 113 2.65 -16.55 6.58
N LEU A 114 3.46 -16.18 7.56
CA LEU A 114 4.89 -16.51 7.55
C LEU A 114 5.09 -18.02 7.48
N GLN A 115 4.33 -18.78 8.29
CA GLN A 115 4.42 -20.23 8.30
C GLN A 115 4.01 -20.81 6.95
N LYS A 116 2.92 -20.34 6.37
CA LYS A 116 2.43 -20.82 5.08
C LYS A 116 3.40 -20.52 3.93
N LEU A 117 4.16 -19.45 4.03
CA LEU A 117 5.14 -19.07 3.01
C LEU A 117 6.55 -19.54 3.34
N ASN A 118 6.73 -20.33 4.40
CA ASN A 118 8.02 -20.87 4.83
C ASN A 118 9.06 -19.78 5.11
N ILE A 119 8.65 -18.71 5.78
CA ILE A 119 9.53 -17.63 6.20
C ILE A 119 9.77 -17.74 7.70
N ASN A 120 11.04 -17.81 8.08
CA ASN A 120 11.43 -17.89 9.49
C ASN A 120 11.38 -16.50 10.12
N PRO A 121 10.55 -16.29 11.16
CA PRO A 121 10.47 -14.99 11.83
C PRO A 121 11.76 -14.57 12.53
N ASN A 122 12.70 -15.48 12.73
CA ASN A 122 14.01 -15.16 13.31
C ASN A 122 15.01 -14.64 12.29
N ASP A 123 14.71 -14.73 11.01
CA ASP A 123 15.58 -14.22 9.96
C ASP A 123 15.46 -12.70 9.82
N SER A 124 16.59 -12.06 9.50
CA SER A 124 16.59 -10.63 9.21
C SER A 124 16.24 -10.40 7.73
N LEU A 125 15.71 -9.23 7.42
CA LEU A 125 15.42 -8.87 6.03
C LEU A 125 16.68 -8.88 5.18
N LYS A 126 17.81 -8.48 5.77
CA LYS A 126 19.10 -8.43 5.09
C LYS A 126 19.51 -9.79 4.50
N SER A 127 19.13 -10.89 5.17
CA SER A 127 19.49 -12.24 4.74
C SER A 127 18.57 -12.79 3.65
N MET A 128 17.52 -12.07 3.29
CA MET A 128 16.49 -12.57 2.38
C MET A 128 16.71 -12.15 0.94
N SER A 129 16.21 -12.98 0.01
CA SER A 129 16.11 -12.61 -1.40
C SER A 129 15.10 -11.46 -1.58
N LYS A 130 15.18 -10.79 -2.73
CA LYS A 130 14.22 -9.74 -3.07
C LYS A 130 12.78 -10.24 -3.02
N GLY A 131 12.53 -11.41 -3.58
CA GLY A 131 11.18 -11.99 -3.58
C GLY A 131 10.66 -12.30 -2.17
N THR A 132 11.54 -12.77 -1.28
CA THR A 132 11.16 -13.04 0.11
C THR A 132 10.87 -11.75 0.86
N LYS A 133 11.65 -10.69 0.63
CA LYS A 133 11.37 -9.36 1.20
C LYS A 133 10.00 -8.84 0.76
N GLU A 134 9.64 -9.04 -0.50
CA GLU A 134 8.34 -8.63 -1.02
C GLU A 134 7.21 -9.42 -0.36
N LYS A 135 7.42 -10.71 -0.10
CA LYS A 135 6.44 -11.52 0.64
C LYS A 135 6.25 -10.99 2.07
N VAL A 136 7.33 -10.63 2.75
CA VAL A 136 7.25 -10.05 4.09
C VAL A 136 6.48 -8.73 4.04
N GLN A 137 6.75 -7.87 3.07
CA GLN A 137 6.03 -6.62 2.89
C GLN A 137 4.53 -6.87 2.69
N LEU A 138 4.19 -7.83 1.85
CA LEU A 138 2.80 -8.20 1.61
C LEU A 138 2.12 -8.69 2.90
N ILE A 139 2.81 -9.52 3.67
CA ILE A 139 2.28 -10.02 4.95
C ILE A 139 1.98 -8.86 5.90
N LEU A 140 2.90 -7.90 6.01
CA LEU A 140 2.71 -6.74 6.88
C LEU A 140 1.49 -5.91 6.46
N VAL A 141 1.33 -5.68 5.17
CA VAL A 141 0.19 -4.94 4.63
C VAL A 141 -1.12 -5.69 4.89
N MET A 142 -1.14 -6.99 4.60
CA MET A 142 -2.36 -7.80 4.70
C MET A 142 -2.74 -8.18 6.13
N SER A 143 -1.87 -7.95 7.10
CA SER A 143 -2.15 -8.26 8.51
C SER A 143 -2.85 -7.12 9.26
N ARG A 144 -3.08 -6.00 8.61
CA ARG A 144 -3.94 -4.95 9.12
C ARG A 144 -5.39 -5.23 8.74
N LYS A 145 -6.32 -4.77 9.56
CA LYS A 145 -7.76 -4.84 9.26
C LYS A 145 -8.15 -3.57 8.50
N ALA A 146 -8.07 -3.64 7.20
CA ALA A 146 -8.37 -2.51 6.33
C ALA A 146 -9.45 -2.88 5.32
N GLU A 147 -9.99 -1.88 4.65
CA GLU A 147 -10.95 -2.08 3.57
C GLU A 147 -10.28 -2.03 2.21
N LEU A 148 -9.21 -1.25 2.10
CA LEU A 148 -8.41 -1.15 0.89
C LEU A 148 -6.95 -1.47 1.23
N TYR A 149 -6.39 -2.44 0.52
CA TYR A 149 -5.00 -2.84 0.66
C TYR A 149 -4.23 -2.46 -0.60
N ILE A 150 -3.14 -1.73 -0.41
CA ILE A 150 -2.31 -1.29 -1.53
C ILE A 150 -0.92 -1.88 -1.35
N CYS A 151 -0.46 -2.62 -2.35
CA CYS A 151 0.85 -3.23 -2.35
C CYS A 151 1.57 -2.89 -3.65
N LEU A 152 2.79 -2.38 -3.54
CA LEU A 152 3.65 -2.13 -4.68
C LEU A 152 4.55 -3.35 -4.89
N LEU A 153 4.46 -3.93 -6.07
CA LEU A 153 5.33 -5.01 -6.49
C LEU A 153 6.26 -4.46 -7.56
N TYR A 154 7.55 -4.56 -7.30
CA TYR A 154 8.55 -4.12 -8.28
C TYR A 154 8.93 -5.30 -9.16
N THR A 155 8.78 -5.11 -10.46
CA THR A 155 9.35 -6.07 -11.40
C THR A 155 10.85 -5.80 -11.50
N SER A 156 11.63 -6.84 -11.43
CA SER A 156 13.07 -6.73 -11.66
C SER A 156 13.30 -6.60 -13.16
N ASP A 157 13.87 -5.50 -13.55
CA ASP A 157 14.38 -5.33 -14.91
C ASP A 157 15.79 -5.91 -15.01
#